data_551e12d342c42fcab15acc3fbc24e82a
#
_entry.id   551e12d342c42fcab15acc3fbc24e82a
#
_cell.length_a   1.000
_cell.length_b   1.000
_cell.length_c   1.000
_cell.angle_alpha   90.00
_cell.angle_beta   90.00
_cell.angle_gamma   90.00
#
_symmetry.space_group_name_H-M   'P 1'
#
loop_
_entity.id
_entity.type
_entity.pdbx_description
1 polymer ?
#
loop_
_entity_poly.entity_id
_entity_poly.type
_entity_poly.pdbx_seq_one_letter_code
_entity_poly.pdbx_strand_id
1 'polypeptide(L)'
;MFTAGRVPHAIFLVSDELDAARDIAASIVCREKTFPACGRCPACMKSQRRVHPDVRVIEAEKDTITVEQVRRLRADAYVKPNDGDARVFIIPGASRMTPQAQNALLKVLEQPPAGVTFLLCDRRADGILETLRSRLVTFSFTEASEPDGGGFDRAAPLLEAAVRGQAHGVYEAAAAACKTREQAVVFWESLLRALRDLMLLREAPGRVAVAAPAQARELARSFGTGALIKMYDLAQAALISVENAGNIGLATAAFAAGIQEELF
;
A
#
# COMPACT_ATOMS: atom_id res chain seq x y z
N MET A 1 0.34 2.22 -8.49
CA MET A 1 1.62 1.78 -9.07
C MET A 1 2.39 3.03 -9.50
N PHE A 2 3.55 3.31 -8.89
CA PHE A 2 4.40 4.40 -9.35
C PHE A 2 5.04 3.96 -10.67
N THR A 3 4.44 4.34 -11.78
CA THR A 3 5.15 4.21 -13.07
C THR A 3 6.26 5.26 -13.09
N ALA A 4 7.44 4.87 -13.54
CA ALA A 4 8.58 5.75 -13.71
C ALA A 4 8.17 7.03 -14.46
N GLY A 5 7.99 8.14 -13.72
CA GLY A 5 7.73 9.45 -14.31
C GLY A 5 6.68 10.34 -13.64
N ARG A 6 5.76 9.83 -12.80
CA ARG A 6 4.77 10.69 -12.11
C ARG A 6 4.52 10.24 -10.69
N VAL A 7 5.27 10.82 -9.77
CA VAL A 7 4.96 10.73 -8.33
C VAL A 7 3.88 11.78 -8.02
N PRO A 8 2.75 11.41 -7.39
CA PRO A 8 1.79 12.40 -6.91
C PRO A 8 2.48 13.37 -5.94
N HIS A 9 2.14 14.65 -6.04
CA HIS A 9 2.71 15.67 -5.15
C HIS A 9 2.17 15.58 -3.71
N ALA A 10 1.02 14.91 -3.50
CA ALA A 10 0.38 14.76 -2.21
C ALA A 10 -0.17 13.35 -2.04
N ILE A 11 0.34 12.64 -1.06
CA ILE A 11 0.04 11.23 -0.79
C ILE A 11 -0.44 11.10 0.65
N PHE A 12 -1.55 10.41 0.86
CA PHE A 12 -1.97 9.93 2.16
C PHE A 12 -1.61 8.44 2.28
N LEU A 13 -0.75 8.13 3.21
CA LEU A 13 -0.34 6.77 3.49
C LEU A 13 -1.14 6.26 4.69
N VAL A 14 -1.98 5.25 4.46
CA VAL A 14 -2.71 4.58 5.54
C VAL A 14 -1.74 3.62 6.23
N SER A 15 -0.91 4.18 7.09
CA SER A 15 0.03 3.48 7.95
C SER A 15 0.56 4.46 9.00
N ASP A 16 0.84 3.98 10.20
CA ASP A 16 1.57 4.72 11.23
C ASP A 16 3.08 4.39 11.24
N GLU A 17 3.51 3.45 10.38
CA GLU A 17 4.90 3.08 10.24
C GLU A 17 5.69 4.16 9.49
N LEU A 18 6.52 4.89 10.21
CA LEU A 18 7.37 5.92 9.64
C LEU A 18 8.40 5.32 8.66
N ASP A 19 8.80 4.08 8.83
CA ASP A 19 9.79 3.44 7.95
C ASP A 19 9.20 3.15 6.56
N ALA A 20 7.93 2.77 6.45
CA ALA A 20 7.25 2.65 5.15
C ALA A 20 7.22 3.99 4.38
N ALA A 21 6.95 5.09 5.08
CA ALA A 21 7.01 6.42 4.48
C ALA A 21 8.42 6.82 4.05
N ARG A 22 9.44 6.42 4.82
CA ARG A 22 10.86 6.65 4.48
C ARG A 22 11.29 5.87 3.26
N ASP A 23 10.82 4.64 3.07
CA ASP A 23 11.13 3.83 1.89
C ASP A 23 10.53 4.45 0.62
N ILE A 24 9.31 4.99 0.71
CA ILE A 24 8.72 5.77 -0.38
C ILE A 24 9.56 7.02 -0.64
N ALA A 25 9.90 7.78 0.40
CA ALA A 25 10.70 8.99 0.26
C ALA A 25 12.08 8.69 -0.37
N ALA A 26 12.72 7.59 0.04
CA ALA A 26 13.97 7.12 -0.55
C ALA A 26 13.83 6.82 -2.05
N SER A 27 12.69 6.24 -2.45
CA SER A 27 12.41 5.97 -3.86
C SER A 27 12.21 7.26 -4.68
N ILE A 28 11.56 8.27 -4.09
CA ILE A 28 11.32 9.57 -4.73
C ILE A 28 12.64 10.33 -4.96
N VAL A 29 13.54 10.34 -3.96
CA VAL A 29 14.86 11.02 -4.08
C VAL A 29 15.91 10.14 -4.76
N CYS A 30 15.62 8.91 -5.12
CA CYS A 30 16.54 7.99 -5.77
C CYS A 30 17.04 8.56 -7.11
N ARG A 31 18.35 8.65 -7.29
CA ARG A 31 18.94 9.16 -8.53
C ARG A 31 18.68 8.27 -9.75
N GLU A 32 18.56 6.97 -9.53
CA GLU A 32 18.22 5.98 -10.57
C GLU A 32 16.73 5.97 -10.92
N LYS A 33 15.92 6.79 -10.22
CA LYS A 33 14.45 6.88 -10.41
C LYS A 33 13.75 5.54 -10.37
N THR A 34 14.26 4.59 -9.56
CA THR A 34 13.66 3.26 -9.39
C THR A 34 12.68 3.25 -8.23
N PHE A 35 11.64 2.44 -8.35
CA PHE A 35 10.73 2.11 -7.27
C PHE A 35 10.70 0.58 -7.09
N PRO A 36 11.05 0.08 -5.89
CA PRO A 36 11.63 0.79 -4.74
C PRO A 36 13.02 1.37 -5.03
N ALA A 37 13.50 2.18 -4.08
CA ALA A 37 14.81 2.80 -4.12
C ALA A 37 15.91 1.78 -4.47
N CYS A 38 16.88 2.18 -5.30
CA CYS A 38 17.95 1.26 -5.74
C CYS A 38 18.89 0.80 -4.61
N GLY A 39 18.86 1.45 -3.45
CA GLY A 39 19.64 1.13 -2.25
C GLY A 39 21.14 1.47 -2.32
N ARG A 40 21.69 1.76 -3.51
CA ARG A 40 23.13 1.91 -3.75
C ARG A 40 23.59 3.31 -4.15
N CYS A 41 22.72 4.16 -4.66
CA CYS A 41 23.09 5.51 -5.03
C CYS A 41 23.30 6.41 -3.78
N PRO A 42 24.04 7.53 -3.89
CA PRO A 42 24.31 8.42 -2.75
C PRO A 42 23.05 8.91 -2.03
N ALA A 43 21.96 9.19 -2.76
CA ALA A 43 20.69 9.61 -2.18
C ALA A 43 20.06 8.48 -1.34
N CYS A 44 20.00 7.25 -1.86
CA CYS A 44 19.50 6.10 -1.12
C CYS A 44 20.33 5.82 0.14
N MET A 45 21.66 5.89 0.05
CA MET A 45 22.54 5.69 1.21
C MET A 45 22.31 6.76 2.30
N LYS A 46 22.10 8.03 1.91
CA LYS A 46 21.75 9.10 2.86
C LYS A 46 20.38 8.87 3.48
N SER A 47 19.41 8.44 2.68
CA SER A 47 18.04 8.13 3.16
C SER A 47 18.05 7.00 4.18
N GLN A 48 18.76 5.91 3.91
CA GLN A 48 18.93 4.79 4.85
C GLN A 48 19.55 5.22 6.18
N ARG A 49 20.52 6.14 6.12
CA ARG A 49 21.15 6.73 7.31
C ARG A 49 20.32 7.82 7.97
N ARG A 50 19.13 8.14 7.44
CA ARG A 50 18.22 9.19 7.94
C ARG A 50 18.86 10.62 7.93
N VAL A 51 19.81 10.87 7.03
CA VAL A 51 20.53 12.15 6.91
C VAL A 51 20.37 12.81 5.53
N HIS A 52 19.39 12.41 4.75
CA HIS A 52 19.14 13.04 3.45
C HIS A 52 18.58 14.46 3.64
N PRO A 53 19.21 15.53 3.10
CA PRO A 53 18.82 16.91 3.38
C PRO A 53 17.44 17.27 2.82
N ASP A 54 16.99 16.56 1.78
CA ASP A 54 15.72 16.82 1.12
C ASP A 54 14.61 15.82 1.52
N VAL A 55 14.84 14.96 2.52
CA VAL A 55 13.82 14.16 3.18
C VAL A 55 13.61 14.71 4.59
N ARG A 56 12.51 15.38 4.81
CA ARG A 56 12.19 16.00 6.10
C ARG A 56 11.00 15.35 6.75
N VAL A 57 11.13 15.02 8.03
CA VAL A 57 10.05 14.52 8.87
C VAL A 57 9.55 15.67 9.74
N ILE A 58 8.23 15.88 9.75
CA ILE A 58 7.57 16.91 10.56
C ILE A 58 6.82 16.20 11.70
N GLU A 59 7.49 16.04 12.80
CA GLU A 59 6.93 15.36 13.98
C GLU A 59 6.07 16.33 14.81
N ALA A 60 5.09 15.77 15.52
CA ALA A 60 4.25 16.51 16.43
C ALA A 60 5.06 17.05 17.61
N GLU A 61 4.85 18.34 17.95
CA GLU A 61 5.32 18.92 19.20
C GLU A 61 4.21 18.77 20.25
N LYS A 62 4.51 18.12 21.39
CA LYS A 62 3.52 17.89 22.47
C LYS A 62 2.20 17.31 21.93
N ASP A 63 2.27 16.24 21.14
CA ASP A 63 1.15 15.51 20.56
C ASP A 63 0.34 16.24 19.47
N THR A 64 0.70 17.42 19.06
CA THR A 64 0.03 18.16 17.99
C THR A 64 1.00 18.71 16.96
N ILE A 65 0.54 18.78 15.71
CA ILE A 65 1.27 19.49 14.64
C ILE A 65 0.61 20.85 14.47
N THR A 66 1.38 21.88 14.78
CA THR A 66 0.90 23.26 14.85
C THR A 66 0.88 23.94 13.47
N VAL A 67 0.11 25.02 13.36
CA VAL A 67 0.08 25.85 12.15
C VAL A 67 1.45 26.48 11.84
N GLU A 68 2.23 26.78 12.86
CA GLU A 68 3.59 27.34 12.71
C GLU A 68 4.54 26.33 12.07
N GLN A 69 4.46 25.05 12.46
CA GLN A 69 5.26 23.99 11.83
C GLN A 69 4.90 23.83 10.35
N VAL A 70 3.60 23.85 10.02
CA VAL A 70 3.15 23.78 8.62
C VAL A 70 3.52 25.04 7.81
N ARG A 71 3.51 26.21 8.43
CA ARG A 71 3.99 27.45 7.78
C ARG A 71 5.49 27.38 7.46
N ARG A 72 6.31 26.85 8.38
CA ARG A 72 7.75 26.61 8.13
C ARG A 72 7.94 25.59 7.02
N LEU A 73 7.25 24.44 7.08
CA LEU A 73 7.26 23.43 6.04
C LEU A 73 6.92 24.05 4.68
N ARG A 74 5.88 24.90 4.61
CA ARG A 74 5.49 25.57 3.37
C ARG A 74 6.58 26.49 2.84
N ALA A 75 7.23 27.27 3.70
CA ALA A 75 8.37 28.11 3.28
C ALA A 75 9.52 27.26 2.73
N ASP A 76 9.83 26.16 3.41
CA ASP A 76 10.88 25.21 2.98
C ASP A 76 10.55 24.50 1.67
N ALA A 77 9.26 24.28 1.38
CA ALA A 77 8.84 23.63 0.14
C ALA A 77 9.18 24.45 -1.13
N TYR A 78 9.24 25.77 -1.03
CA TYR A 78 9.63 26.63 -2.16
C TYR A 78 11.14 26.80 -2.31
N VAL A 79 11.93 26.26 -1.39
CA VAL A 79 13.41 26.26 -1.50
C VAL A 79 13.82 25.08 -2.40
N LYS A 80 14.73 25.33 -3.35
CA LYS A 80 15.26 24.27 -4.23
C LYS A 80 15.84 23.11 -3.41
N PRO A 81 15.68 21.85 -3.87
CA PRO A 81 16.35 20.71 -3.24
C PRO A 81 17.89 20.89 -3.20
N ASN A 82 18.52 20.34 -2.15
CA ASN A 82 19.98 20.42 -1.98
C ASN A 82 20.69 19.30 -2.74
N ASP A 83 20.07 18.12 -2.88
CA ASP A 83 20.71 16.92 -3.42
C ASP A 83 19.80 16.24 -4.46
N GLY A 84 19.74 16.81 -5.64
CA GLY A 84 18.92 16.31 -6.75
C GLY A 84 17.79 17.24 -7.13
N ASP A 85 16.70 16.67 -7.62
CA ASP A 85 15.54 17.37 -8.18
C ASP A 85 14.24 17.14 -7.39
N ALA A 86 14.31 16.38 -6.30
CA ALA A 86 13.14 16.03 -5.50
C ALA A 86 13.35 16.36 -4.02
N ARG A 87 12.26 16.83 -3.38
CA ARG A 87 12.17 17.04 -1.93
C ARG A 87 10.91 16.39 -1.39
N VAL A 88 11.02 15.72 -0.25
CA VAL A 88 9.93 15.00 0.38
C VAL A 88 9.74 15.48 1.81
N PHE A 89 8.49 15.82 2.14
CA PHE A 89 8.06 16.08 3.51
C PHE A 89 7.20 14.93 3.99
N ILE A 90 7.59 14.30 5.10
CA ILE A 90 6.84 13.23 5.75
C ILE A 90 6.17 13.82 6.98
N ILE A 91 4.86 13.62 7.10
CA ILE A 91 4.03 14.13 8.20
C ILE A 91 3.39 12.91 8.88
N PRO A 92 4.09 12.27 9.85
CA PRO A 92 3.54 11.14 10.59
C PRO A 92 2.49 11.61 11.60
N GLY A 93 1.43 10.81 11.76
CA GLY A 93 0.30 11.17 12.61
C GLY A 93 -0.43 12.41 12.07
N ALA A 94 -0.79 12.41 10.81
CA ALA A 94 -1.39 13.56 10.12
C ALA A 94 -2.70 14.03 10.77
N SER A 95 -3.44 13.13 11.44
CA SER A 95 -4.64 13.47 12.24
C SER A 95 -4.33 14.38 13.44
N ARG A 96 -3.06 14.42 13.88
CA ARG A 96 -2.61 15.34 14.96
C ARG A 96 -2.44 16.77 14.50
N MET A 97 -2.57 17.08 13.22
CA MET A 97 -2.58 18.44 12.73
C MET A 97 -3.82 19.18 13.26
N THR A 98 -3.60 20.36 13.84
CA THR A 98 -4.75 21.24 14.17
C THR A 98 -5.53 21.59 12.90
N PRO A 99 -6.84 21.91 12.99
CA PRO A 99 -7.61 22.33 11.81
C PRO A 99 -6.96 23.51 11.07
N GLN A 100 -6.34 24.43 11.80
CA GLN A 100 -5.60 25.57 11.24
C GLN A 100 -4.34 25.11 10.47
N ALA A 101 -3.64 24.09 10.98
CA ALA A 101 -2.49 23.49 10.31
C ALA A 101 -2.90 22.80 9.01
N GLN A 102 -3.99 22.02 9.03
CA GLN A 102 -4.53 21.37 7.84
C GLN A 102 -4.94 22.39 6.77
N ASN A 103 -5.63 23.46 7.16
CA ASN A 103 -6.00 24.55 6.25
C ASN A 103 -4.78 25.30 5.70
N ALA A 104 -3.71 25.46 6.50
CA ALA A 104 -2.46 26.06 6.02
C ALA A 104 -1.75 25.16 4.98
N LEU A 105 -1.88 23.84 5.11
CA LEU A 105 -1.30 22.87 4.17
C LEU A 105 -2.02 22.88 2.81
N LEU A 106 -3.35 23.09 2.78
CA LEU A 106 -4.13 23.19 1.54
C LEU A 106 -3.51 24.15 0.53
N LYS A 107 -3.02 25.30 1.00
CA LYS A 107 -2.46 26.34 0.12
C LYS A 107 -1.26 25.88 -0.70
N VAL A 108 -0.43 24.98 -0.16
CA VAL A 108 0.73 24.45 -0.88
C VAL A 108 0.36 23.22 -1.71
N LEU A 109 -0.69 22.47 -1.33
CA LEU A 109 -1.18 21.35 -2.11
C LEU A 109 -1.96 21.76 -3.35
N GLU A 110 -2.56 22.96 -3.34
CA GLU A 110 -3.26 23.53 -4.52
C GLU A 110 -2.27 23.98 -5.62
N GLN A 111 -1.11 24.47 -5.22
CA GLN A 111 -0.06 24.93 -6.13
C GLN A 111 1.30 24.41 -5.65
N PRO A 112 1.55 23.10 -5.78
CA PRO A 112 2.76 22.50 -5.26
C PRO A 112 3.98 22.93 -6.08
N PRO A 113 5.10 23.24 -5.43
CA PRO A 113 6.36 23.47 -6.13
C PRO A 113 6.80 22.22 -6.90
N ALA A 114 7.45 22.41 -8.05
CA ALA A 114 7.95 21.30 -8.85
C ALA A 114 8.95 20.45 -8.04
N GLY A 115 8.85 19.13 -8.16
CA GLY A 115 9.73 18.18 -7.47
C GLY A 115 9.48 18.04 -5.96
N VAL A 116 8.41 18.61 -5.42
CA VAL A 116 8.05 18.47 -4.00
C VAL A 116 6.92 17.46 -3.82
N THR A 117 7.09 16.56 -2.87
CA THR A 117 6.09 15.56 -2.50
C THR A 117 5.81 15.63 -1.00
N PHE A 118 4.52 15.62 -0.64
CA PHE A 118 4.05 15.55 0.73
C PHE A 118 3.50 14.15 1.01
N LEU A 119 4.06 13.47 2.01
CA LEU A 119 3.61 12.16 2.50
C LEU A 119 2.95 12.35 3.86
N LEU A 120 1.63 12.32 3.91
CA LEU A 120 0.87 12.35 5.14
C LEU A 120 0.63 10.90 5.58
N CYS A 121 0.96 10.57 6.81
CA CYS A 121 0.83 9.19 7.31
C CYS A 121 -0.09 9.16 8.52
N ASP A 122 -1.03 8.23 8.52
CA ASP A 122 -1.87 7.93 9.68
C ASP A 122 -2.54 6.56 9.50
N ARG A 123 -2.97 5.93 10.59
CA ARG A 123 -3.74 4.67 10.55
C ARG A 123 -5.10 4.85 9.90
N ARG A 124 -5.71 5.99 10.07
CA ARG A 124 -7.08 6.29 9.63
C ARG A 124 -7.16 7.73 9.15
N ALA A 125 -8.03 7.96 8.18
CA ALA A 125 -8.24 9.29 7.62
C ALA A 125 -9.28 10.15 8.41
N ASP A 126 -9.85 9.62 9.50
CA ASP A 126 -10.98 10.25 10.21
C ASP A 126 -10.65 11.62 10.82
N GLY A 127 -9.37 11.85 11.16
CA GLY A 127 -8.89 13.14 11.67
C GLY A 127 -8.47 14.15 10.59
N ILE A 128 -8.59 13.78 9.31
CA ILE A 128 -8.19 14.62 8.18
C ILE A 128 -9.42 15.30 7.59
N LEU A 129 -9.36 16.63 7.44
CA LEU A 129 -10.42 17.40 6.82
C LEU A 129 -10.72 16.89 5.40
N GLU A 130 -11.99 16.82 5.04
CA GLU A 130 -12.41 16.32 3.72
C GLU A 130 -11.81 17.15 2.56
N THR A 131 -11.68 18.45 2.76
CA THR A 131 -11.02 19.36 1.82
C THR A 131 -9.54 19.02 1.59
N LEU A 132 -8.86 18.49 2.59
CA LEU A 132 -7.49 18.00 2.48
C LEU A 132 -7.48 16.61 1.82
N ARG A 133 -8.36 15.71 2.25
CA ARG A 133 -8.48 14.36 1.70
C ARG A 133 -8.73 14.34 0.19
N SER A 134 -9.58 15.23 -0.32
CA SER A 134 -9.89 15.32 -1.75
C SER A 134 -8.69 15.66 -2.65
N ARG A 135 -7.59 16.15 -2.06
CA ARG A 135 -6.34 16.52 -2.76
C ARG A 135 -5.22 15.49 -2.58
N LEU A 136 -5.47 14.46 -1.77
CA LEU A 136 -4.50 13.42 -1.47
C LEU A 136 -4.79 12.17 -2.31
N VAL A 137 -3.75 11.60 -2.88
CA VAL A 137 -3.82 10.24 -3.43
C VAL A 137 -3.58 9.27 -2.29
N THR A 138 -4.61 8.50 -1.94
CA THR A 138 -4.52 7.56 -0.82
C THR A 138 -3.82 6.27 -1.26
N PHE A 139 -2.78 5.91 -0.51
CA PHE A 139 -2.17 4.60 -0.56
C PHE A 139 -2.36 3.92 0.78
N SER A 140 -3.03 2.80 0.78
CA SER A 140 -2.97 1.89 1.90
C SER A 140 -1.84 0.89 1.60
N PHE A 141 -0.76 0.96 2.37
CA PHE A 141 -0.07 -0.27 2.63
C PHE A 141 -0.98 -1.01 3.61
N THR A 142 -1.73 -1.96 3.10
CA THR A 142 -2.08 -3.05 3.98
C THR A 142 -0.73 -3.56 4.43
N GLU A 143 -0.39 -3.35 5.71
CA GLU A 143 0.79 -3.91 6.32
C GLU A 143 0.99 -5.29 5.68
N ALA A 144 2.20 -5.58 5.23
CA ALA A 144 2.63 -6.94 5.40
C ALA A 144 2.42 -7.16 6.89
N SER A 145 1.20 -7.55 7.25
CA SER A 145 0.88 -8.02 8.59
C SER A 145 2.10 -8.82 8.94
N GLU A 146 2.65 -8.59 10.15
CA GLU A 146 3.54 -9.54 10.79
C GLU A 146 3.33 -10.90 10.13
N PRO A 147 4.34 -11.72 9.84
CA PRO A 147 4.08 -13.03 9.30
C PRO A 147 3.17 -13.76 10.28
N ASP A 148 1.95 -13.26 10.38
CA ASP A 148 0.81 -13.98 10.86
C ASP A 148 0.65 -15.06 9.79
N GLY A 149 1.31 -16.20 10.03
CA GLY A 149 1.23 -17.38 9.18
C GLY A 149 -0.21 -17.75 8.83
N GLY A 150 -1.18 -17.15 9.52
CA GLY A 150 -2.60 -17.33 9.30
C GLY A 150 -3.18 -16.69 8.03
N GLY A 151 -2.61 -15.62 7.49
CA GLY A 151 -3.18 -14.97 6.30
C GLY A 151 -2.95 -15.77 5.03
N PHE A 152 -1.72 -16.21 4.80
CA PHE A 152 -1.37 -17.08 3.68
C PHE A 152 -1.96 -18.49 3.88
N ASP A 153 -1.88 -19.05 5.10
CA ASP A 153 -2.41 -20.37 5.44
C ASP A 153 -3.92 -20.48 5.20
N ARG A 154 -4.67 -19.40 5.40
CA ARG A 154 -6.11 -19.34 5.06
C ARG A 154 -6.38 -19.37 3.55
N ALA A 155 -5.54 -18.74 2.76
CA ALA A 155 -5.66 -18.69 1.31
C ALA A 155 -5.06 -19.93 0.61
N ALA A 156 -4.09 -20.58 1.23
CA ALA A 156 -3.32 -21.67 0.63
C ALA A 156 -4.18 -22.83 0.10
N PRO A 157 -5.20 -23.35 0.83
CA PRO A 157 -6.04 -24.44 0.31
C PRO A 157 -6.76 -24.07 -0.99
N LEU A 158 -7.25 -22.83 -1.10
CA LEU A 158 -7.90 -22.32 -2.32
C LEU A 158 -6.88 -22.21 -3.46
N LEU A 159 -5.71 -21.64 -3.20
CA LEU A 159 -4.66 -21.45 -4.20
C LEU A 159 -4.13 -22.80 -4.72
N GLU A 160 -3.96 -23.77 -3.84
CA GLU A 160 -3.59 -25.15 -4.25
C GLU A 160 -4.66 -25.81 -5.12
N ALA A 161 -5.94 -25.66 -4.77
CA ALA A 161 -7.05 -26.17 -5.57
C ALA A 161 -7.05 -25.51 -6.97
N ALA A 162 -6.79 -24.21 -7.03
CA ALA A 162 -6.68 -23.47 -8.29
C ALA A 162 -5.50 -23.97 -9.15
N VAL A 163 -4.33 -24.23 -8.56
CA VAL A 163 -3.19 -24.82 -9.31
C VAL A 163 -3.53 -26.19 -9.90
N ARG A 164 -4.33 -27.00 -9.18
CA ARG A 164 -4.74 -28.35 -9.62
C ARG A 164 -5.87 -28.36 -10.65
N GLY A 165 -6.40 -27.21 -11.04
CA GLY A 165 -7.53 -27.13 -11.96
C GLY A 165 -8.88 -27.61 -11.36
N GLN A 166 -9.01 -27.55 -10.04
CA GLN A 166 -10.16 -28.08 -9.32
C GLN A 166 -11.15 -26.96 -8.94
N ALA A 167 -11.98 -26.51 -9.86
CA ALA A 167 -12.97 -25.46 -9.59
C ALA A 167 -13.87 -25.77 -8.39
N HIS A 168 -14.29 -27.02 -8.23
CA HIS A 168 -15.05 -27.46 -7.07
C HIS A 168 -14.25 -27.33 -5.77
N GLY A 169 -12.97 -27.68 -5.79
CA GLY A 169 -12.08 -27.52 -4.63
C GLY A 169 -11.85 -26.05 -4.26
N VAL A 170 -11.80 -25.14 -5.26
CA VAL A 170 -11.73 -23.69 -5.04
C VAL A 170 -13.00 -23.21 -4.31
N TYR A 171 -14.18 -23.65 -4.78
CA TYR A 171 -15.44 -23.31 -4.14
C TYR A 171 -15.53 -23.85 -2.70
N GLU A 172 -15.17 -25.13 -2.48
CA GLU A 172 -15.21 -25.75 -1.16
C GLU A 172 -14.27 -25.06 -0.16
N ALA A 173 -13.04 -24.73 -0.58
CA ALA A 173 -12.07 -24.04 0.26
C ALA A 173 -12.58 -22.65 0.69
N ALA A 174 -13.14 -21.88 -0.25
CA ALA A 174 -13.71 -20.57 0.04
C ALA A 174 -14.99 -20.69 0.90
N ALA A 175 -15.89 -21.61 0.60
CA ALA A 175 -17.14 -21.82 1.36
C ALA A 175 -16.86 -22.28 2.80
N ALA A 176 -15.84 -23.11 3.01
CA ALA A 176 -15.43 -23.54 4.35
C ALA A 176 -14.93 -22.38 5.21
N ALA A 177 -14.26 -21.41 4.59
CA ALA A 177 -13.70 -20.23 5.26
C ALA A 177 -14.72 -19.09 5.45
N CYS A 178 -15.79 -19.04 4.65
CA CYS A 178 -16.74 -17.94 4.58
C CYS A 178 -18.10 -18.28 5.19
N LYS A 179 -18.16 -18.77 6.44
CA LYS A 179 -19.43 -19.16 7.09
C LYS A 179 -20.22 -17.97 7.62
N THR A 180 -19.55 -16.92 8.08
CA THR A 180 -20.17 -15.66 8.50
C THR A 180 -19.61 -14.51 7.66
N ARG A 181 -20.30 -13.35 7.70
CA ARG A 181 -19.85 -12.16 6.96
C ARG A 181 -18.47 -11.68 7.40
N GLU A 182 -18.24 -11.67 8.72
CA GLU A 182 -16.94 -11.28 9.28
C GLU A 182 -15.82 -12.23 8.81
N GLN A 183 -16.09 -13.54 8.84
CA GLN A 183 -15.14 -14.54 8.35
C GLN A 183 -14.89 -14.38 6.85
N ALA A 184 -15.92 -14.09 6.07
CA ALA A 184 -15.80 -13.89 4.63
C ALA A 184 -14.94 -12.63 4.31
N VAL A 185 -15.16 -11.52 5.01
CA VAL A 185 -14.34 -10.31 4.84
C VAL A 185 -12.88 -10.64 5.15
N VAL A 186 -12.59 -11.24 6.30
CA VAL A 186 -11.22 -11.62 6.71
C VAL A 186 -10.59 -12.59 5.70
N PHE A 187 -11.34 -13.53 5.17
CA PHE A 187 -10.86 -14.50 4.17
C PHE A 187 -10.49 -13.81 2.85
N TRP A 188 -11.39 -12.99 2.28
CA TRP A 188 -11.15 -12.29 1.02
C TRP A 188 -10.00 -11.30 1.13
N GLU A 189 -9.89 -10.57 2.23
CA GLU A 189 -8.72 -9.73 2.50
C GLU A 189 -7.42 -10.54 2.59
N SER A 190 -7.45 -11.71 3.24
CA SER A 190 -6.30 -12.60 3.34
C SER A 190 -5.88 -13.14 1.97
N LEU A 191 -6.84 -13.50 1.12
CA LEU A 191 -6.60 -13.95 -0.24
C LEU A 191 -6.01 -12.83 -1.11
N LEU A 192 -6.54 -11.62 -1.05
CA LEU A 192 -6.00 -10.45 -1.76
C LEU A 192 -4.55 -10.16 -1.38
N ARG A 193 -4.23 -10.27 -0.08
CA ARG A 193 -2.85 -10.14 0.42
C ARG A 193 -1.95 -11.25 -0.14
N ALA A 194 -2.39 -12.50 -0.06
CA ALA A 194 -1.64 -13.64 -0.58
C ALA A 194 -1.36 -13.50 -2.09
N LEU A 195 -2.36 -13.15 -2.89
CA LEU A 195 -2.23 -12.95 -4.34
C LEU A 195 -1.24 -11.82 -4.67
N ARG A 196 -1.30 -10.70 -3.94
CA ARG A 196 -0.33 -9.60 -4.08
C ARG A 196 1.09 -10.08 -3.78
N ASP A 197 1.27 -10.84 -2.71
CA ASP A 197 2.57 -11.34 -2.30
C ASP A 197 3.13 -12.35 -3.30
N LEU A 198 2.27 -13.21 -3.88
CA LEU A 198 2.66 -14.10 -4.99
C LEU A 198 3.09 -13.31 -6.24
N MET A 199 2.39 -12.22 -6.60
CA MET A 199 2.81 -11.35 -7.69
C MET A 199 4.17 -10.71 -7.41
N LEU A 200 4.41 -10.23 -6.19
CA LEU A 200 5.68 -9.65 -5.78
C LEU A 200 6.80 -10.70 -5.79
N LEU A 201 6.56 -11.92 -5.29
CA LEU A 201 7.53 -13.02 -5.32
C LEU A 201 7.93 -13.40 -6.74
N ARG A 202 7.00 -13.29 -7.70
CA ARG A 202 7.23 -13.60 -9.09
C ARG A 202 8.02 -12.50 -9.82
N GLU A 203 7.59 -11.25 -9.70
CA GLU A 203 8.15 -10.13 -10.47
C GLU A 203 9.39 -9.50 -9.80
N ALA A 204 9.52 -9.64 -8.48
CA ALA A 204 10.58 -9.03 -7.71
C ALA A 204 11.00 -9.88 -6.51
N PRO A 205 11.55 -11.08 -6.72
CA PRO A 205 11.82 -12.06 -5.64
C PRO A 205 12.80 -11.56 -4.57
N GLY A 206 13.60 -10.53 -4.87
CA GLY A 206 14.49 -9.88 -3.88
C GLY A 206 13.82 -8.83 -3.00
N ARG A 207 12.53 -8.55 -3.18
CA ARG A 207 11.77 -7.49 -2.51
C ARG A 207 10.78 -8.00 -1.47
N VAL A 208 10.42 -9.26 -1.53
CA VAL A 208 9.58 -9.89 -0.51
C VAL A 208 10.47 -10.20 0.68
N ALA A 209 10.04 -9.78 1.88
CA ALA A 209 10.75 -10.05 3.11
C ALA A 209 11.22 -11.52 3.17
N VAL A 210 12.38 -11.75 3.74
CA VAL A 210 13.11 -13.05 3.81
C VAL A 210 12.25 -14.21 4.33
N ALA A 211 11.05 -13.95 4.83
CA ALA A 211 10.14 -14.86 5.51
C ALA A 211 8.99 -15.44 4.67
N ALA A 212 8.99 -15.27 3.32
CA ALA A 212 7.93 -15.92 2.53
C ALA A 212 8.00 -17.45 2.69
N PRO A 213 6.90 -18.12 3.07
CA PRO A 213 6.86 -19.57 3.21
C PRO A 213 7.35 -20.26 1.93
N ALA A 214 7.99 -21.41 2.05
CA ALA A 214 8.44 -22.20 0.88
C ALA A 214 7.28 -22.48 -0.09
N GLN A 215 6.10 -22.75 0.45
CA GLN A 215 4.84 -22.96 -0.27
C GLN A 215 4.42 -21.74 -1.10
N ALA A 216 4.56 -20.51 -0.57
CA ALA A 216 4.27 -19.29 -1.32
C ALA A 216 5.17 -19.15 -2.56
N ARG A 217 6.45 -19.50 -2.44
CA ARG A 217 7.39 -19.48 -3.57
C ARG A 217 7.05 -20.50 -4.66
N GLU A 218 6.54 -21.65 -4.25
CA GLU A 218 6.10 -22.71 -5.19
C GLU A 218 4.83 -22.25 -5.92
N LEU A 219 3.83 -21.75 -5.20
CA LEU A 219 2.60 -21.22 -5.78
C LEU A 219 2.87 -20.02 -6.71
N ALA A 220 3.79 -19.12 -6.35
CA ALA A 220 4.18 -18.01 -7.22
C ALA A 220 4.77 -18.47 -8.57
N ARG A 221 5.43 -19.62 -8.62
CA ARG A 221 5.94 -20.22 -9.86
C ARG A 221 4.86 -20.91 -10.68
N SER A 222 3.84 -21.44 -10.02
CA SER A 222 2.76 -22.23 -10.65
C SER A 222 1.76 -21.34 -11.40
N PHE A 223 1.58 -20.09 -10.99
CA PHE A 223 0.67 -19.15 -11.65
C PHE A 223 1.40 -18.17 -12.57
N GLY A 224 0.81 -17.88 -13.73
CA GLY A 224 1.21 -16.74 -14.56
C GLY A 224 0.78 -15.41 -13.94
N THR A 225 1.50 -14.31 -14.22
CA THR A 225 1.16 -12.96 -13.72
C THR A 225 -0.26 -12.56 -14.10
N GLY A 226 -0.70 -12.85 -15.33
CA GLY A 226 -2.06 -12.59 -15.80
C GLY A 226 -3.12 -13.33 -14.99
N ALA A 227 -2.87 -14.60 -14.64
CA ALA A 227 -3.76 -15.40 -13.79
C ALA A 227 -3.89 -14.80 -12.38
N LEU A 228 -2.78 -14.40 -11.77
CA LEU A 228 -2.79 -13.76 -10.45
C LEU A 228 -3.55 -12.42 -10.44
N ILE A 229 -3.42 -11.61 -11.49
CA ILE A 229 -4.17 -10.36 -11.63
C ILE A 229 -5.67 -10.64 -11.72
N LYS A 230 -6.09 -11.58 -12.55
CA LYS A 230 -7.51 -11.95 -12.69
C LYS A 230 -8.10 -12.53 -11.41
N MET A 231 -7.37 -13.38 -10.72
CA MET A 231 -7.77 -13.89 -9.40
C MET A 231 -7.91 -12.75 -8.39
N TYR A 232 -7.04 -11.76 -8.45
CA TYR A 232 -7.11 -10.58 -7.58
C TYR A 232 -8.37 -9.76 -7.86
N ASP A 233 -8.69 -9.49 -9.12
CA ASP A 233 -9.89 -8.74 -9.51
C ASP A 233 -11.18 -9.47 -9.08
N LEU A 234 -11.24 -10.81 -9.27
CA LEU A 234 -12.36 -11.63 -8.81
C LEU A 234 -12.49 -11.63 -7.29
N ALA A 235 -11.39 -11.73 -6.55
CA ALA A 235 -11.40 -11.70 -5.08
C ALA A 235 -11.84 -10.33 -4.56
N GLN A 236 -11.43 -9.25 -5.22
CA GLN A 236 -11.84 -7.89 -4.88
C GLN A 236 -13.35 -7.70 -5.12
N ALA A 237 -13.88 -8.20 -6.23
CA ALA A 237 -15.31 -8.15 -6.50
C ALA A 237 -16.12 -8.94 -5.46
N ALA A 238 -15.63 -10.11 -5.02
CA ALA A 238 -16.25 -10.89 -3.98
C ALA A 238 -16.25 -10.16 -2.62
N LEU A 239 -15.14 -9.54 -2.23
CA LEU A 239 -15.04 -8.72 -1.01
C LEU A 239 -16.05 -7.58 -1.03
N ILE A 240 -16.07 -6.77 -2.09
CA ILE A 240 -17.01 -5.65 -2.25
C ILE A 240 -18.46 -6.12 -2.16
N SER A 241 -18.79 -7.27 -2.79
CA SER A 241 -20.14 -7.86 -2.71
C SER A 241 -20.52 -8.20 -1.28
N VAL A 242 -19.60 -8.83 -0.52
CA VAL A 242 -19.84 -9.22 0.88
C VAL A 242 -19.96 -7.99 1.78
N GLU A 243 -19.15 -6.97 1.62
CA GLU A 243 -19.21 -5.71 2.39
C GLU A 243 -20.53 -4.97 2.15
N ASN A 244 -21.03 -4.96 0.91
CA ASN A 244 -22.31 -4.34 0.53
C ASN A 244 -23.54 -5.23 0.80
N ALA A 245 -23.45 -6.08 1.80
CA ALA A 245 -24.54 -6.96 2.23
C ALA A 245 -24.99 -8.02 1.20
N GLY A 246 -24.16 -8.29 0.17
CA GLY A 246 -24.41 -9.37 -0.80
C GLY A 246 -24.43 -10.77 -0.19
N ASN A 247 -24.94 -11.74 -0.93
CA ASN A 247 -24.99 -13.14 -0.51
C ASN A 247 -23.60 -13.76 -0.60
N ILE A 248 -23.08 -14.26 0.53
CA ILE A 248 -21.73 -14.85 0.64
C ILE A 248 -21.57 -16.04 -0.31
N GLY A 249 -22.57 -16.96 -0.33
CA GLY A 249 -22.53 -18.14 -1.19
C GLY A 249 -22.47 -17.77 -2.69
N LEU A 250 -23.22 -16.75 -3.10
CA LEU A 250 -23.22 -16.27 -4.48
C LEU A 250 -21.88 -15.62 -4.83
N ALA A 251 -21.30 -14.79 -3.95
CA ALA A 251 -19.99 -14.20 -4.15
C ALA A 251 -18.89 -15.27 -4.30
N THR A 252 -18.93 -16.29 -3.44
CA THR A 252 -18.01 -17.45 -3.49
C THR A 252 -18.17 -18.26 -4.78
N ALA A 253 -19.40 -18.52 -5.20
CA ALA A 253 -19.69 -19.26 -6.43
C ALA A 253 -19.26 -18.49 -7.68
N ALA A 254 -19.50 -17.17 -7.72
CA ALA A 254 -19.08 -16.30 -8.81
C ALA A 254 -17.54 -16.25 -8.94
N PHE A 255 -16.83 -16.18 -7.81
CA PHE A 255 -15.38 -16.25 -7.78
C PHE A 255 -14.86 -17.59 -8.35
N ALA A 256 -15.40 -18.72 -7.89
CA ALA A 256 -14.98 -20.05 -8.36
C ALA A 256 -15.28 -20.27 -9.86
N ALA A 257 -16.43 -19.79 -10.33
CA ALA A 257 -16.79 -19.84 -11.76
C ALA A 257 -15.85 -18.98 -12.61
N GLY A 258 -15.54 -17.74 -12.17
CA GLY A 258 -14.63 -16.87 -12.88
C GLY A 258 -13.19 -17.43 -12.96
N ILE A 259 -12.72 -18.13 -11.93
CA ILE A 259 -11.44 -18.84 -11.99
C ILE A 259 -11.48 -19.96 -13.03
N GLN A 260 -12.57 -20.69 -13.12
CA GLN A 260 -12.71 -21.78 -14.08
C GLN A 260 -12.65 -21.29 -15.54
N GLU A 261 -13.33 -20.18 -15.85
CA GLU A 261 -13.36 -19.59 -17.20
C GLU A 261 -12.01 -19.00 -17.62
N GLU A 262 -11.24 -18.51 -16.66
CA GLU A 262 -10.03 -17.72 -16.93
C GLU A 262 -8.71 -18.50 -16.82
N LEU A 263 -8.70 -19.61 -16.07
CA LEU A 263 -7.50 -20.41 -15.82
C LEU A 263 -7.51 -21.77 -16.50
N PHE A 264 -8.65 -22.23 -16.98
CA PHE A 264 -8.84 -23.55 -17.59
C PHE A 264 -9.63 -23.49 -18.89
#